data_b87d4a02d5386eba96318ecef733555a
#
_entry.id   b87d4a02d5386eba96318ecef733555a
#
_cell.length_a   1.000
_cell.length_b   1.000
_cell.length_c   1.000
_cell.angle_alpha   90.00
_cell.angle_beta   90.00
_cell.angle_gamma   90.00
#
_symmetry.space_group_name_H-M   'P 1'
#
loop_
_entity.id
_entity.type
_entity.pdbx_description
1 polymer ?
#
loop_
_entity_poly.entity_id
_entity_poly.type
_entity_poly.pdbx_seq_one_letter_code
_entity_poly.pdbx_strand_id
1 'polypeptide(L)'
;NENNVNDNENGSDNSNLPIGFTKFISEYTDVYISGDYVIVESQGLPNHPSPYWGAGHINYSSPHNGMSVNPNKISSQNFKFYIPISPSPTNSVSSTPLGPIGVSISGVPFYNQYAGPNNQPLDNEIASFDIYSGHPQQTGQYHYHWEPNYLTSNGDESMLIGYSLDGFPIYGPKDQADMQYPSDLDELNGHNHVTDEYPDGTYHYHSTSTVPYLLGGFKGKYGSANGGGYFTN
;
A
#
# COMPACT_ATOMS: atom_id res chain seq x y z
N ASN A 1 -30.20 5.31 43.12
CA ASN A 1 -29.06 5.97 42.49
C ASN A 1 -28.50 5.02 41.42
N GLU A 2 -29.05 5.14 40.22
CA GLU A 2 -28.58 4.41 39.05
C GLU A 2 -27.43 5.22 38.42
N ASN A 3 -26.24 4.67 38.49
CA ASN A 3 -25.08 5.18 37.74
C ASN A 3 -25.22 4.74 36.30
N ASN A 4 -25.63 5.67 35.45
CA ASN A 4 -25.57 5.54 34.02
C ASN A 4 -24.08 5.61 33.61
N VAL A 5 -23.47 4.48 33.34
CA VAL A 5 -22.18 4.40 32.64
C VAL A 5 -22.51 4.61 31.16
N ASN A 6 -22.22 5.81 30.65
CA ASN A 6 -22.19 6.05 29.22
C ASN A 6 -20.94 5.34 28.66
N ASP A 7 -21.11 4.13 28.20
CA ASP A 7 -20.19 3.51 27.25
C ASP A 7 -20.32 4.30 25.94
N ASN A 8 -19.41 5.24 25.75
CA ASN A 8 -19.17 5.83 24.42
C ASN A 8 -18.57 4.72 23.54
N GLU A 9 -19.44 3.93 22.92
CA GLU A 9 -19.07 3.20 21.72
C GLU A 9 -18.71 4.24 20.67
N ASN A 10 -17.40 4.42 20.42
CA ASN A 10 -16.90 5.08 19.22
C ASN A 10 -17.29 4.22 18.02
N GLY A 11 -18.54 4.28 17.63
CA GLY A 11 -19.00 3.77 16.36
C GLY A 11 -18.25 4.55 15.28
N SER A 12 -17.37 3.90 14.54
CA SER A 12 -16.73 4.45 13.37
C SER A 12 -17.82 4.83 12.37
N ASP A 13 -18.08 6.14 12.23
CA ASP A 13 -19.00 6.64 11.21
C ASP A 13 -18.30 6.61 9.85
N ASN A 14 -18.53 5.53 9.11
CA ASN A 14 -17.98 5.33 7.77
C ASN A 14 -18.84 5.99 6.68
N SER A 15 -19.90 6.72 7.02
CA SER A 15 -20.82 7.33 6.05
C SER A 15 -20.17 8.40 5.17
N ASN A 16 -19.02 8.92 5.58
CA ASN A 16 -18.28 9.99 4.90
C ASN A 16 -16.90 9.56 4.38
N LEU A 17 -16.60 8.26 4.31
CA LEU A 17 -15.36 7.80 3.71
C LEU A 17 -15.29 8.22 2.23
N PRO A 18 -14.17 8.79 1.76
CA PRO A 18 -13.96 8.99 0.33
C PRO A 18 -14.13 7.68 -0.43
N ILE A 19 -14.76 7.74 -1.61
CA ILE A 19 -15.22 6.55 -2.34
C ILE A 19 -14.13 5.50 -2.55
N GLY A 20 -12.91 5.91 -2.85
CA GLY A 20 -11.79 4.97 -3.07
C GLY A 20 -11.42 4.18 -1.80
N PHE A 21 -11.63 4.71 -0.61
CA PHE A 21 -11.38 3.97 0.63
C PHE A 21 -12.42 2.88 0.91
N THR A 22 -13.56 2.92 0.25
CA THR A 22 -14.56 1.85 0.31
C THR A 22 -14.13 0.58 -0.45
N LYS A 23 -13.05 0.68 -1.25
CA LYS A 23 -12.47 -0.45 -2.01
C LYS A 23 -11.55 -1.33 -1.16
N PHE A 24 -11.19 -0.89 0.04
CA PHE A 24 -10.41 -1.73 0.95
C PHE A 24 -11.17 -3.00 1.31
N ILE A 25 -10.45 -4.12 1.37
CA ILE A 25 -11.04 -5.43 1.60
C ILE A 25 -11.26 -5.62 3.11
N SER A 26 -12.51 -5.52 3.54
CA SER A 26 -12.89 -5.54 4.97
C SER A 26 -12.52 -6.82 5.73
N GLU A 27 -12.19 -7.90 5.04
CA GLU A 27 -11.67 -9.13 5.65
C GLU A 27 -10.23 -8.93 6.20
N TYR A 28 -9.48 -7.98 5.62
CA TYR A 28 -8.05 -7.76 5.92
C TYR A 28 -7.76 -6.39 6.52
N THR A 29 -8.73 -5.47 6.48
CA THR A 29 -8.55 -4.09 6.90
C THR A 29 -9.75 -3.57 7.67
N ASP A 30 -9.47 -2.72 8.67
CA ASP A 30 -10.47 -1.86 9.29
C ASP A 30 -10.19 -0.42 8.88
N VAL A 31 -11.19 0.25 8.28
CA VAL A 31 -11.03 1.58 7.67
C VAL A 31 -12.07 2.54 8.23
N TYR A 32 -11.61 3.64 8.80
CA TYR A 32 -12.50 4.63 9.42
C TYR A 32 -11.87 6.03 9.42
N ILE A 33 -12.71 7.06 9.64
CA ILE A 33 -12.27 8.46 9.76
C ILE A 33 -11.91 8.78 11.21
N SER A 34 -10.80 9.48 11.40
CA SER A 34 -10.39 10.06 12.68
C SER A 34 -9.73 11.42 12.47
N GLY A 35 -10.43 12.50 12.81
CA GLY A 35 -9.98 13.87 12.55
C GLY A 35 -9.79 14.11 11.04
N ASP A 36 -8.62 14.59 10.67
CA ASP A 36 -8.27 14.90 9.28
C ASP A 36 -7.70 13.67 8.50
N TYR A 37 -7.81 12.47 9.07
CA TYR A 37 -7.23 11.27 8.50
C TYR A 37 -8.26 10.17 8.27
N VAL A 38 -8.10 9.43 7.19
CA VAL A 38 -8.56 8.06 7.08
C VAL A 38 -7.54 7.18 7.79
N ILE A 39 -8.03 6.36 8.70
CA ILE A 39 -7.24 5.34 9.39
C ILE A 39 -7.45 4.02 8.67
N VAL A 40 -6.36 3.34 8.35
CA VAL A 40 -6.39 1.96 7.87
C VAL A 40 -5.61 1.11 8.86
N GLU A 41 -6.30 0.20 9.53
CA GLU A 41 -5.67 -0.81 10.39
C GLU A 41 -5.60 -2.14 9.65
N SER A 42 -4.46 -2.84 9.76
CA SER A 42 -4.31 -4.15 9.16
C SER A 42 -3.24 -5.00 9.85
N GLN A 43 -3.29 -6.31 9.61
CA GLN A 43 -2.25 -7.23 10.05
C GLN A 43 -1.09 -7.33 9.05
N GLY A 44 -1.15 -6.67 7.90
CA GLY A 44 -0.12 -6.71 6.86
C GLY A 44 0.09 -8.10 6.25
N LEU A 45 -0.91 -8.96 6.34
CA LEU A 45 -0.86 -10.32 5.82
C LEU A 45 -1.34 -10.35 4.36
N PRO A 46 -0.56 -10.94 3.43
CA PRO A 46 -1.01 -11.06 2.05
C PRO A 46 -2.17 -12.04 1.93
N ASN A 47 -3.15 -11.71 1.11
CA ASN A 47 -4.35 -12.51 0.84
C ASN A 47 -4.16 -13.52 -0.30
N HIS A 48 -2.93 -13.99 -0.51
CA HIS A 48 -2.55 -14.87 -1.60
C HIS A 48 -1.52 -15.92 -1.19
N PRO A 49 -1.31 -16.97 -2.01
CA PRO A 49 -0.25 -17.95 -1.77
C PRO A 49 1.16 -17.33 -1.83
N SER A 50 2.05 -17.81 -0.97
CA SER A 50 3.46 -17.42 -0.97
C SER A 50 4.32 -18.52 -0.35
N PRO A 51 5.58 -18.73 -0.80
CA PRO A 51 6.51 -19.62 -0.12
C PRO A 51 6.90 -19.12 1.27
N TYR A 52 6.67 -17.86 1.54
CA TYR A 52 6.98 -17.22 2.82
C TYR A 52 5.99 -17.53 3.96
N TRP A 53 4.84 -18.11 3.65
CA TRP A 53 3.95 -18.67 4.69
C TRP A 53 4.57 -19.88 5.41
N GLY A 54 5.51 -20.57 4.75
CA GLY A 54 6.12 -21.78 5.27
C GLY A 54 5.28 -23.04 5.03
N ALA A 55 5.99 -24.16 4.96
CA ALA A 55 5.36 -25.46 4.70
C ALA A 55 4.30 -25.79 5.78
N GLY A 56 3.13 -26.26 5.33
CA GLY A 56 2.00 -26.60 6.18
C GLY A 56 0.97 -25.49 6.37
N HIS A 57 1.25 -24.26 5.99
CA HIS A 57 0.24 -23.21 5.96
C HIS A 57 -0.71 -23.38 4.77
N ILE A 58 -2.00 -23.05 4.94
CA ILE A 58 -3.02 -23.21 3.87
C ILE A 58 -2.66 -22.42 2.60
N ASN A 59 -2.02 -21.26 2.75
CA ASN A 59 -1.58 -20.40 1.65
C ASN A 59 -0.11 -20.64 1.26
N TYR A 60 0.50 -21.76 1.67
CA TYR A 60 1.85 -22.08 1.21
C TYR A 60 1.85 -22.45 -0.28
N SER A 61 2.78 -21.88 -1.02
CA SER A 61 3.13 -22.29 -2.38
C SER A 61 4.63 -22.55 -2.49
N SER A 62 5.04 -23.42 -3.42
CA SER A 62 6.46 -23.60 -3.70
C SER A 62 7.06 -22.33 -4.33
N PRO A 63 8.35 -22.03 -4.07
CA PRO A 63 9.04 -20.96 -4.78
C PRO A 63 8.96 -21.14 -6.30
N HIS A 64 8.83 -20.05 -7.04
CA HIS A 64 8.90 -20.10 -8.50
C HIS A 64 10.35 -20.32 -8.98
N ASN A 65 10.50 -20.68 -10.26
CA ASN A 65 11.81 -20.90 -10.84
C ASN A 65 12.65 -19.60 -10.82
N GLY A 66 13.87 -19.68 -10.33
CA GLY A 66 14.77 -18.53 -10.19
C GLY A 66 14.60 -17.70 -8.93
N MET A 67 13.60 -18.00 -8.08
CA MET A 67 13.43 -17.31 -6.82
C MET A 67 14.53 -17.66 -5.81
N SER A 68 15.12 -16.63 -5.21
CA SER A 68 16.07 -16.74 -4.11
C SER A 68 15.36 -16.47 -2.78
N VAL A 69 14.75 -17.50 -2.19
CA VAL A 69 13.94 -17.35 -0.96
C VAL A 69 14.82 -16.83 0.19
N ASN A 70 14.47 -15.69 0.77
CA ASN A 70 15.11 -15.20 1.97
C ASN A 70 14.66 -16.02 3.21
N PRO A 71 15.40 -15.99 4.34
CA PRO A 71 15.10 -16.83 5.49
C PRO A 71 13.86 -16.43 6.30
N ASN A 72 13.27 -15.28 5.99
CA ASN A 72 12.17 -14.72 6.76
C ASN A 72 10.85 -15.44 6.46
N LYS A 73 9.89 -15.34 7.40
CA LYS A 73 8.54 -15.88 7.23
C LYS A 73 7.52 -14.78 7.48
N ILE A 74 6.40 -14.85 6.79
CA ILE A 74 5.26 -13.95 7.01
C ILE A 74 4.78 -14.13 8.45
N SER A 75 4.60 -13.00 9.13
CA SER A 75 3.97 -12.95 10.44
C SER A 75 3.03 -11.75 10.55
N SER A 76 1.97 -11.90 11.33
CA SER A 76 1.02 -10.83 11.61
C SER A 76 1.72 -9.63 12.24
N GLN A 77 1.34 -8.46 11.77
CA GLN A 77 1.75 -7.15 12.27
C GLN A 77 0.57 -6.46 12.93
N ASN A 78 0.78 -5.24 13.41
CA ASN A 78 -0.28 -4.37 13.91
C ASN A 78 -0.10 -2.99 13.30
N PHE A 79 -0.45 -2.89 12.02
CA PHE A 79 -0.34 -1.63 11.29
C PHE A 79 -1.49 -0.69 11.59
N LYS A 80 -1.15 0.60 11.66
CA LYS A 80 -2.11 1.69 11.65
C LYS A 80 -1.56 2.81 10.77
N PHE A 81 -2.19 3.01 9.63
CA PHE A 81 -1.86 4.06 8.67
C PHE A 81 -2.74 5.26 8.90
N TYR A 82 -2.15 6.45 8.93
CA TYR A 82 -2.83 7.75 9.04
C TYR A 82 -2.70 8.44 7.69
N ILE A 83 -3.75 8.44 6.89
CA ILE A 83 -3.76 8.93 5.51
C ILE A 83 -4.63 10.19 5.44
N PRO A 84 -4.10 11.34 4.97
CA PRO A 84 -4.88 12.57 4.87
C PRO A 84 -6.17 12.38 4.05
N ILE A 85 -7.31 12.82 4.57
CA ILE A 85 -8.61 12.75 3.88
C ILE A 85 -8.65 13.65 2.63
N SER A 86 -8.01 14.81 2.74
CA SER A 86 -8.03 15.83 1.70
C SER A 86 -6.59 16.12 1.25
N PRO A 87 -6.01 15.24 0.42
CA PRO A 87 -4.66 15.45 -0.08
C PRO A 87 -4.60 16.70 -0.96
N SER A 88 -3.50 17.43 -0.86
CA SER A 88 -3.25 18.61 -1.68
C SER A 88 -1.79 18.59 -2.15
N PRO A 89 -1.53 18.74 -3.46
CA PRO A 89 -0.18 18.86 -3.98
C PRO A 89 0.58 20.01 -3.35
N THR A 90 1.84 19.80 -3.01
CA THR A 90 2.76 20.82 -2.51
C THR A 90 3.74 21.24 -3.61
N ASN A 91 4.33 22.44 -3.45
CA ASN A 91 5.36 22.92 -4.38
C ASN A 91 6.72 22.21 -4.23
N SER A 92 6.89 21.43 -3.15
CA SER A 92 8.11 20.69 -2.89
C SER A 92 7.78 19.21 -2.67
N VAL A 93 8.49 18.35 -3.35
CA VAL A 93 8.42 16.90 -3.18
C VAL A 93 9.15 16.49 -1.90
N SER A 94 8.56 15.61 -1.13
CA SER A 94 9.22 14.96 0.02
C SER A 94 9.71 13.58 -0.38
N SER A 95 10.93 13.23 -0.02
CA SER A 95 11.46 11.89 -0.23
C SER A 95 10.67 10.85 0.59
N THR A 96 10.51 9.65 0.03
CA THR A 96 9.94 8.53 0.76
C THR A 96 10.95 7.96 1.77
N PRO A 97 10.53 7.65 3.01
CA PRO A 97 11.38 6.97 3.99
C PRO A 97 11.57 5.49 3.64
N LEU A 98 12.51 4.84 4.31
CA LEU A 98 12.50 3.37 4.41
C LEU A 98 11.32 2.94 5.30
N GLY A 99 10.70 1.81 4.97
CA GLY A 99 9.47 1.33 5.61
C GLY A 99 8.23 1.69 4.80
N PRO A 100 7.02 1.63 5.41
CA PRO A 100 5.78 1.89 4.69
C PRO A 100 5.71 3.29 4.12
N ILE A 101 5.39 3.38 2.82
CA ILE A 101 5.09 4.62 2.10
C ILE A 101 3.61 4.72 1.70
N GLY A 102 2.86 3.67 1.92
CA GLY A 102 1.46 3.52 1.59
C GLY A 102 0.95 2.15 1.98
N VAL A 103 -0.30 1.86 1.63
CA VAL A 103 -0.96 0.59 1.92
C VAL A 103 -1.85 0.16 0.77
N SER A 104 -1.78 -1.13 0.42
CA SER A 104 -2.65 -1.72 -0.59
C SER A 104 -4.08 -1.88 -0.07
N ILE A 105 -5.05 -2.01 -0.97
CA ILE A 105 -6.45 -2.29 -0.56
C ILE A 105 -6.62 -3.61 0.19
N SER A 106 -5.63 -4.51 0.15
CA SER A 106 -5.58 -5.75 0.94
C SER A 106 -4.85 -5.59 2.27
N GLY A 107 -4.42 -4.38 2.65
CA GLY A 107 -3.78 -4.09 3.93
C GLY A 107 -2.28 -4.38 3.99
N VAL A 108 -1.67 -4.82 2.91
CA VAL A 108 -0.22 -5.03 2.82
C VAL A 108 0.47 -3.69 2.55
N PRO A 109 1.54 -3.32 3.29
CA PRO A 109 2.24 -2.06 3.07
C PRO A 109 2.98 -2.02 1.74
N PHE A 110 3.03 -0.84 1.14
CA PHE A 110 3.93 -0.49 0.07
C PHE A 110 5.23 0.09 0.62
N TYR A 111 6.34 -0.28 0.02
CA TYR A 111 7.68 0.25 0.28
C TYR A 111 8.20 0.98 -0.95
N ASN A 112 9.24 1.80 -0.75
CA ASN A 112 9.86 2.55 -1.83
C ASN A 112 10.79 1.67 -2.71
N GLN A 113 11.38 2.28 -3.71
CA GLN A 113 12.26 1.65 -4.70
C GLN A 113 13.64 1.25 -4.17
N TYR A 114 13.87 1.31 -2.87
CA TYR A 114 15.17 1.04 -2.28
C TYR A 114 15.14 -0.17 -1.36
N ALA A 115 16.27 -0.91 -1.37
CA ALA A 115 16.59 -1.87 -0.33
C ALA A 115 17.21 -1.17 0.88
N GLY A 116 16.89 -1.62 2.08
CA GLY A 116 17.54 -1.13 3.30
C GLY A 116 18.87 -1.83 3.58
N PRO A 117 19.75 -1.26 4.45
CA PRO A 117 19.84 0.16 4.82
C PRO A 117 20.57 0.99 3.76
N ASN A 118 20.57 2.32 3.90
CA ASN A 118 21.29 3.26 3.05
C ASN A 118 20.79 3.37 1.59
N ASN A 119 19.51 3.14 1.35
CA ASN A 119 18.86 3.30 0.04
C ASN A 119 19.62 2.57 -1.08
N GLN A 120 19.96 1.31 -0.84
CA GLN A 120 20.60 0.49 -1.87
C GLN A 120 19.63 0.22 -3.02
N PRO A 121 20.12 0.00 -4.25
CA PRO A 121 19.28 -0.46 -5.34
C PRO A 121 18.57 -1.77 -4.96
N LEU A 122 17.33 -1.92 -5.43
CA LEU A 122 16.48 -3.08 -5.14
C LEU A 122 16.94 -4.37 -5.84
N ASP A 123 17.87 -4.28 -6.78
CA ASP A 123 18.33 -5.40 -7.63
C ASP A 123 18.71 -6.67 -6.85
N ASN A 124 19.26 -6.51 -5.64
CA ASN A 124 19.65 -7.64 -4.81
C ASN A 124 18.45 -8.30 -4.10
N GLU A 125 17.31 -7.64 -4.02
CA GLU A 125 16.11 -8.14 -3.34
C GLU A 125 15.06 -8.68 -4.30
N ILE A 126 15.04 -8.22 -5.56
CA ILE A 126 14.07 -8.62 -6.59
C ILE A 126 14.02 -10.15 -6.75
N ALA A 127 15.18 -10.82 -6.72
CA ALA A 127 15.22 -12.28 -6.82
C ALA A 127 14.51 -13.00 -5.65
N SER A 128 14.23 -12.31 -4.55
CA SER A 128 13.50 -12.85 -3.41
C SER A 128 11.99 -12.58 -3.44
N PHE A 129 11.49 -11.82 -4.42
CA PHE A 129 10.06 -11.59 -4.54
C PHE A 129 9.35 -12.88 -4.96
N ASP A 130 8.21 -13.15 -4.34
CA ASP A 130 7.34 -14.22 -4.83
C ASP A 130 6.65 -13.83 -6.14
N ILE A 131 5.83 -14.71 -6.71
CA ILE A 131 5.14 -14.46 -7.97
C ILE A 131 4.17 -13.28 -7.93
N TYR A 132 3.86 -12.78 -6.75
CA TYR A 132 2.95 -11.65 -6.53
C TYR A 132 3.69 -10.37 -6.11
N SER A 133 5.00 -10.32 -6.36
CA SER A 133 5.86 -9.13 -6.23
C SER A 133 6.15 -8.67 -4.80
N GLY A 134 6.05 -9.57 -3.83
CA GLY A 134 6.32 -9.23 -2.44
C GLY A 134 7.24 -10.22 -1.74
N HIS A 135 7.75 -9.80 -0.62
CA HIS A 135 8.56 -10.60 0.29
C HIS A 135 8.51 -10.09 1.74
N PRO A 136 8.85 -10.91 2.76
CA PRO A 136 8.94 -10.44 4.14
C PRO A 136 10.34 -9.95 4.48
N GLN A 137 10.43 -8.88 5.26
CA GLN A 137 11.66 -8.48 5.96
C GLN A 137 11.88 -9.32 7.23
N GLN A 138 12.99 -9.06 7.95
CA GLN A 138 13.43 -9.85 9.11
C GLN A 138 12.37 -9.99 10.22
N THR A 139 11.49 -9.00 10.40
CA THR A 139 10.41 -9.05 11.40
C THR A 139 9.18 -9.84 10.94
N GLY A 140 9.21 -10.42 9.73
CA GLY A 140 8.08 -11.13 9.14
C GLY A 140 7.06 -10.22 8.47
N GLN A 141 7.35 -8.95 8.37
CA GLN A 141 6.51 -7.96 7.70
C GLN A 141 6.60 -8.14 6.20
N TYR A 142 5.53 -8.67 5.59
CA TYR A 142 5.40 -8.79 4.15
C TYR A 142 5.08 -7.42 3.54
N HIS A 143 5.66 -7.10 2.38
CA HIS A 143 5.46 -5.81 1.70
C HIS A 143 5.69 -5.92 0.20
N TYR A 144 5.18 -4.93 -0.55
CA TYR A 144 5.38 -4.76 -1.98
C TYR A 144 6.30 -3.58 -2.26
N HIS A 145 7.20 -3.73 -3.25
CA HIS A 145 8.01 -2.63 -3.78
C HIS A 145 7.52 -2.14 -5.15
N TRP A 146 6.67 -2.95 -5.80
CA TRP A 146 6.02 -2.59 -7.06
C TRP A 146 4.60 -3.16 -7.13
N GLU A 147 4.05 -3.26 -8.32
CA GLU A 147 2.68 -3.73 -8.55
C GLU A 147 2.37 -5.02 -7.79
N PRO A 148 1.31 -5.04 -6.95
CA PRO A 148 0.83 -6.25 -6.29
C PRO A 148 0.07 -7.12 -7.31
N ASN A 149 0.78 -7.94 -8.06
CA ASN A 149 0.25 -8.70 -9.19
C ASN A 149 -0.96 -9.57 -8.85
N TYR A 150 -1.14 -9.97 -7.58
CA TYR A 150 -2.33 -10.71 -7.18
C TYR A 150 -3.61 -9.88 -7.29
N LEU A 151 -3.54 -8.59 -6.97
CA LEU A 151 -4.69 -7.69 -7.08
C LEU A 151 -5.02 -7.45 -8.55
N THR A 152 -4.05 -7.04 -9.36
CA THR A 152 -4.25 -6.68 -10.76
C THR A 152 -4.53 -7.88 -11.68
N SER A 153 -4.02 -9.07 -11.36
CA SER A 153 -4.32 -10.28 -12.13
C SER A 153 -5.73 -10.85 -11.88
N ASN A 154 -6.34 -10.53 -10.74
CA ASN A 154 -7.71 -10.93 -10.41
C ASN A 154 -8.75 -9.81 -10.67
N GLY A 155 -8.27 -8.58 -10.86
CA GLY A 155 -9.03 -7.42 -11.27
C GLY A 155 -8.66 -7.02 -12.69
N ASP A 156 -8.36 -5.74 -12.85
CA ASP A 156 -7.77 -5.22 -14.07
C ASP A 156 -6.52 -4.38 -13.76
N GLU A 157 -5.69 -4.16 -14.77
CA GLU A 157 -4.44 -3.42 -14.63
C GLU A 157 -4.63 -1.91 -14.43
N SER A 158 -5.87 -1.40 -14.48
CA SER A 158 -6.23 0.00 -14.23
C SER A 158 -6.83 0.22 -12.84
N MET A 159 -7.04 -0.82 -12.05
CA MET A 159 -7.73 -0.75 -10.77
C MET A 159 -6.96 0.07 -9.72
N LEU A 160 -7.69 0.64 -8.76
CA LEU A 160 -7.12 1.17 -7.54
C LEU A 160 -6.45 0.04 -6.75
N ILE A 161 -5.13 0.14 -6.52
CA ILE A 161 -4.37 -0.86 -5.77
C ILE A 161 -4.09 -0.45 -4.32
N GLY A 162 -4.25 0.83 -3.99
CA GLY A 162 -4.05 1.33 -2.63
C GLY A 162 -3.90 2.84 -2.54
N TYR A 163 -3.37 3.28 -1.40
CA TYR A 163 -3.12 4.70 -1.11
C TYR A 163 -1.71 4.93 -0.61
N SER A 164 -1.11 6.02 -1.08
CA SER A 164 0.11 6.58 -0.53
C SER A 164 -0.15 7.28 0.82
N LEU A 165 0.86 7.40 1.66
CA LEU A 165 0.74 8.12 2.93
C LEU A 165 0.43 9.62 2.77
N ASP A 166 0.61 10.22 1.60
CA ASP A 166 0.22 11.60 1.34
C ASP A 166 -1.25 11.75 0.88
N GLY A 167 -2.01 10.65 0.89
CA GLY A 167 -3.44 10.64 0.64
C GLY A 167 -3.83 10.45 -0.82
N PHE A 168 -2.87 10.47 -1.74
CA PHE A 168 -3.17 10.23 -3.14
C PHE A 168 -3.32 8.74 -3.44
N PRO A 169 -4.29 8.35 -4.29
CA PRO A 169 -4.49 6.97 -4.68
C PRO A 169 -3.34 6.47 -5.55
N ILE A 170 -3.13 5.16 -5.50
CA ILE A 170 -2.17 4.44 -6.35
C ILE A 170 -2.97 3.45 -7.19
N TYR A 171 -2.82 3.52 -8.50
CA TYR A 171 -3.46 2.62 -9.45
C TYR A 171 -2.48 1.60 -10.03
N GLY A 172 -3.01 0.59 -10.67
CA GLY A 172 -2.27 -0.33 -11.50
C GLY A 172 -1.58 0.38 -12.67
N PRO A 173 -0.91 -0.36 -13.58
CA PRO A 173 -0.05 0.27 -14.58
C PRO A 173 -0.80 0.96 -15.73
N LYS A 174 -2.12 0.83 -15.84
CA LYS A 174 -2.92 1.42 -16.91
C LYS A 174 -3.91 2.45 -16.41
N ASP A 175 -4.18 3.45 -17.24
CA ASP A 175 -5.28 4.39 -17.04
C ASP A 175 -6.64 3.72 -17.17
N GLN A 176 -7.59 4.10 -16.31
CA GLN A 176 -8.98 3.63 -16.40
C GLN A 176 -9.70 4.15 -17.64
N ALA A 177 -9.34 5.34 -18.12
CA ALA A 177 -10.03 6.01 -19.20
C ALA A 177 -9.91 5.30 -20.55
N ASP A 178 -8.75 4.70 -20.85
CA ASP A 178 -8.48 4.11 -22.16
C ASP A 178 -7.78 2.74 -22.09
N MET A 179 -7.47 2.25 -20.89
CA MET A 179 -6.76 0.98 -20.65
C MET A 179 -5.36 0.94 -21.26
N GLN A 180 -4.71 2.10 -21.41
CA GLN A 180 -3.35 2.23 -21.91
C GLN A 180 -2.38 2.58 -20.76
N TYR A 181 -1.11 2.30 -20.99
CA TYR A 181 -0.05 2.79 -20.10
C TYR A 181 0.06 4.31 -20.23
N PRO A 182 -0.05 5.09 -19.14
CA PRO A 182 0.04 6.54 -19.20
C PRO A 182 1.40 6.99 -19.75
N SER A 183 1.40 8.01 -20.60
CA SER A 183 2.60 8.56 -21.24
C SER A 183 3.02 9.92 -20.67
N ASP A 184 2.27 10.46 -19.71
CA ASP A 184 2.40 11.81 -19.15
C ASP A 184 2.68 11.80 -17.63
N LEU A 185 3.14 10.66 -17.08
CA LEU A 185 3.56 10.59 -15.69
C LEU A 185 4.75 11.53 -15.42
N ASP A 186 4.68 12.22 -14.29
CA ASP A 186 5.82 13.01 -13.78
C ASP A 186 6.91 12.10 -13.15
N GLU A 187 7.98 12.72 -12.64
CA GLU A 187 9.09 11.98 -12.01
C GLU A 187 8.72 11.20 -10.76
N LEU A 188 7.50 11.37 -10.25
CA LEU A 188 6.98 10.63 -9.11
C LEU A 188 6.11 9.43 -9.52
N ASN A 189 5.96 9.14 -10.80
CA ASN A 189 5.00 8.20 -11.38
C ASN A 189 3.54 8.64 -11.18
N GLY A 190 3.26 9.93 -11.19
CA GLY A 190 1.93 10.46 -11.01
C GLY A 190 1.52 11.48 -12.05
N HIS A 191 0.21 11.67 -12.19
CA HIS A 191 -0.40 12.69 -13.03
C HIS A 191 -1.80 13.10 -12.50
N ASN A 192 -2.46 14.06 -13.17
CA ASN A 192 -3.84 14.42 -12.85
C ASN A 192 -4.78 13.90 -13.93
N HIS A 193 -5.63 12.95 -13.58
CA HIS A 193 -6.68 12.45 -14.46
C HIS A 193 -7.97 12.17 -13.68
N VAL A 194 -9.07 11.97 -14.40
CA VAL A 194 -10.31 11.43 -13.85
C VAL A 194 -10.19 9.91 -13.69
N THR A 195 -10.77 9.40 -12.62
CA THR A 195 -10.89 7.96 -12.37
C THR A 195 -12.30 7.65 -11.90
N ASP A 196 -12.67 6.39 -11.84
CA ASP A 196 -13.99 5.96 -11.37
C ASP A 196 -14.25 6.43 -9.92
N GLU A 197 -13.21 6.45 -9.08
CA GLU A 197 -13.29 6.93 -7.70
C GLU A 197 -13.22 8.46 -7.58
N TYR A 198 -12.70 9.16 -8.60
CA TYR A 198 -12.50 10.59 -8.61
C TYR A 198 -12.95 11.20 -9.95
N PRO A 199 -14.27 11.33 -10.18
CA PRO A 199 -14.82 11.78 -11.46
C PRO A 199 -14.52 13.26 -11.78
N ASP A 200 -14.16 14.07 -10.80
CA ASP A 200 -13.69 15.45 -10.99
C ASP A 200 -12.18 15.54 -11.24
N GLY A 201 -11.49 14.40 -11.25
CA GLY A 201 -10.05 14.31 -11.37
C GLY A 201 -9.30 14.50 -10.05
N THR A 202 -8.18 13.82 -9.92
CA THR A 202 -7.23 13.98 -8.80
C THR A 202 -5.82 13.65 -9.27
N TYR A 203 -4.83 14.18 -8.57
CA TYR A 203 -3.48 13.65 -8.71
C TYR A 203 -3.46 12.21 -8.16
N HIS A 204 -2.82 11.31 -8.87
CA HIS A 204 -2.66 9.92 -8.46
C HIS A 204 -1.38 9.33 -9.05
N TYR A 205 -0.94 8.23 -8.44
CA TYR A 205 0.24 7.48 -8.87
C TYR A 205 -0.16 6.24 -9.64
N HIS A 206 0.74 5.79 -10.52
CA HIS A 206 0.63 4.50 -11.20
C HIS A 206 1.81 3.58 -10.86
N SER A 207 1.55 2.29 -10.75
CA SER A 207 2.64 1.32 -10.76
C SER A 207 3.28 1.27 -12.14
N THR A 208 4.62 1.11 -12.17
CA THR A 208 5.39 1.04 -13.41
C THR A 208 6.39 -0.11 -13.35
N SER A 209 6.83 -0.58 -14.52
CA SER A 209 7.87 -1.61 -14.62
C SER A 209 9.30 -1.11 -14.39
N THR A 210 9.46 0.19 -14.21
CA THR A 210 10.77 0.85 -14.00
C THR A 210 10.77 1.65 -12.71
N VAL A 211 11.96 1.91 -12.17
CA VAL A 211 12.11 2.78 -10.99
C VAL A 211 11.44 4.14 -11.24
N PRO A 212 10.63 4.64 -10.28
CA PRO A 212 10.51 4.22 -8.88
C PRO A 212 9.45 3.14 -8.58
N TYR A 213 8.92 2.44 -9.56
CA TYR A 213 7.95 1.34 -9.52
C TYR A 213 6.55 1.72 -9.01
N LEU A 214 6.43 2.43 -7.88
CA LEU A 214 5.16 2.93 -7.32
C LEU A 214 5.17 4.46 -7.27
N LEU A 215 5.92 5.06 -6.35
CA LEU A 215 6.05 6.51 -6.25
C LEU A 215 7.48 6.93 -5.91
N GLY A 216 7.99 7.96 -6.59
CA GLY A 216 9.36 8.48 -6.41
C GLY A 216 9.51 9.43 -5.22
N GLY A 217 8.40 9.86 -4.64
CA GLY A 217 8.31 10.81 -3.53
C GLY A 217 6.85 11.16 -3.24
N PHE A 218 6.62 11.88 -2.16
CA PHE A 218 5.29 12.37 -1.80
C PHE A 218 5.01 13.72 -2.48
N LYS A 219 3.93 13.80 -3.23
CA LYS A 219 3.42 15.01 -3.89
C LYS A 219 2.76 15.95 -2.91
N GLY A 220 2.17 15.40 -1.86
CA GLY A 220 1.46 16.12 -0.81
C GLY A 220 2.14 16.05 0.55
N LYS A 221 1.50 16.69 1.53
CA LYS A 221 1.86 16.48 2.93
C LYS A 221 1.43 15.09 3.34
N TYR A 222 2.37 14.28 3.81
CA TYR A 222 2.08 12.90 4.18
C TYR A 222 1.77 12.75 5.68
N GLY A 223 0.99 11.74 6.00
CA GLY A 223 0.66 11.29 7.34
C GLY A 223 1.73 10.38 7.92
N SER A 224 1.35 9.26 8.49
CA SER A 224 2.29 8.32 9.10
C SER A 224 1.76 6.89 9.04
N ALA A 225 2.67 5.94 9.27
CA ALA A 225 2.31 4.56 9.57
C ALA A 225 3.05 4.11 10.83
N ASN A 226 2.38 3.33 11.69
CA ASN A 226 3.00 2.64 12.82
C ASN A 226 2.71 1.14 12.74
N GLY A 227 3.41 0.34 13.53
CA GLY A 227 3.19 -1.10 13.63
C GLY A 227 4.12 -2.00 12.82
N GLY A 228 4.97 -1.45 11.96
CA GLY A 228 6.07 -2.16 11.32
C GLY A 228 7.39 -1.88 12.03
N GLY A 229 8.07 -2.91 12.53
CA GLY A 229 9.32 -2.71 13.26
C GLY A 229 10.46 -2.26 12.35
N TYR A 230 10.69 -1.01 12.26
CA TYR A 230 11.90 -0.23 11.99
C TYR A 230 11.52 1.25 11.80
N PHE A 231 11.04 1.89 12.88
CA PHE A 231 11.14 3.33 12.97
C PHE A 231 12.19 3.63 14.04
N THR A 232 13.46 3.69 13.67
CA THR A 232 14.44 4.44 14.44
C THR A 232 14.45 5.85 13.89
N ASN A 233 13.98 6.77 14.73
CA ASN A 233 14.12 8.22 14.54
C ASN A 233 15.56 8.62 14.21
#